data_1af55e8b60e68160abccb57c6f52dab1
#
_entry.id   1af55e8b60e68160abccb57c6f52dab1
#
_cell.length_a   1.000
_cell.length_b   1.000
_cell.length_c   1.000
_cell.angle_alpha   90.00
_cell.angle_beta   90.00
_cell.angle_gamma   90.00
#
_symmetry.space_group_name_H-M   'P 1'
#
loop_
_entity.id
_entity.type
_entity.pdbx_description
1 polymer ?
#
loop_
_entity_poly.entity_id
_entity_poly.type
_entity_poly.pdbx_seq_one_letter_code
_entity_poly.pdbx_strand_id
1 'polypeptide(L)'
;IRRFTPSWCFCGSRDRYLLKHLDPEKTWNIPYLQGSFMFLRKEALRKAGLFDERFFMYPEDIDLTRRIHRHFLTLYWPGATIVHRHEAASYKSLRMLWIHILNMVRYFNKWGWVHDSERDRFNAAIEKASSIDES
;
A
#
# COMPACT_ATOMS: atom_id res chain seq x y z
N ILE A 1 -11.11 4.81 12.99
CA ILE A 1 -10.80 6.27 13.00
C ILE A 1 -11.95 7.11 12.40
N ARG A 2 -12.95 6.51 11.77
CA ARG A 2 -14.10 7.23 11.17
C ARG A 2 -15.01 7.96 12.18
N ARG A 3 -14.81 7.80 13.48
CA ARG A 3 -15.76 8.26 14.51
C ARG A 3 -15.47 9.65 15.11
N PHE A 4 -14.28 10.24 14.85
CA PHE A 4 -13.87 11.48 15.53
C PHE A 4 -13.30 12.59 14.65
N THR A 5 -13.24 12.43 13.32
CA THR A 5 -12.75 13.49 12.44
C THR A 5 -13.79 13.80 11.35
N PRO A 6 -14.10 15.09 11.12
CA PRO A 6 -15.00 15.49 10.05
C PRO A 6 -14.48 15.00 8.71
N SER A 7 -15.34 14.37 7.92
CA SER A 7 -15.00 13.75 6.62
C SER A 7 -14.36 14.74 5.62
N TRP A 8 -14.58 16.01 5.75
CA TRP A 8 -14.03 17.06 4.89
C TRP A 8 -12.53 17.34 5.13
N CYS A 9 -12.02 17.11 6.34
CA CYS A 9 -10.61 17.37 6.69
C CYS A 9 -9.59 16.40 6.00
N PHE A 10 -10.06 15.24 5.55
CA PHE A 10 -9.19 14.18 5.00
C PHE A 10 -9.55 13.77 3.56
N CYS A 11 -10.45 14.47 2.89
CA CYS A 11 -10.93 14.08 1.57
C CYS A 11 -9.79 14.06 0.54
N GLY A 12 -9.01 15.12 0.43
CA GLY A 12 -7.87 15.18 -0.50
C GLY A 12 -6.74 14.21 -0.14
N SER A 13 -6.45 14.03 1.14
CA SER A 13 -5.44 13.09 1.63
C SER A 13 -5.84 11.63 1.39
N ARG A 14 -7.13 11.31 1.52
CA ARG A 14 -7.66 9.97 1.28
C ARG A 14 -7.69 9.62 -0.21
N ASP A 15 -8.07 10.55 -1.06
CA ASP A 15 -8.14 10.31 -2.50
C ASP A 15 -6.73 10.15 -3.09
N ARG A 16 -5.76 10.88 -2.57
CA ARG A 16 -4.33 10.68 -2.88
C ARG A 16 -3.83 9.32 -2.38
N TYR A 17 -4.18 8.92 -1.17
CA TYR A 17 -3.84 7.60 -0.63
C TYR A 17 -4.43 6.46 -1.46
N LEU A 18 -5.64 6.62 -1.97
CA LEU A 18 -6.33 5.64 -2.81
C LEU A 18 -5.95 5.75 -4.30
N LEU A 19 -5.03 6.66 -4.64
CA LEU A 19 -4.55 6.90 -6.01
C LEU A 19 -5.70 7.11 -7.01
N LYS A 20 -6.79 7.75 -6.60
CA LYS A 20 -7.99 7.96 -7.43
C LYS A 20 -7.79 8.88 -8.63
N HIS A 21 -6.66 9.60 -8.65
CA HIS A 21 -6.25 10.44 -9.79
C HIS A 21 -5.65 9.60 -10.92
N LEU A 22 -5.29 8.34 -10.67
CA LEU A 22 -4.78 7.45 -11.70
C LEU A 22 -5.92 6.83 -12.50
N ASP A 23 -5.75 6.72 -13.80
CA ASP A 23 -6.69 6.01 -14.67
C ASP A 23 -6.70 4.51 -14.32
N PRO A 24 -7.83 3.95 -13.85
CA PRO A 24 -7.92 2.56 -13.44
C PRO A 24 -7.82 1.57 -14.61
N GLU A 25 -7.96 2.02 -15.86
CA GLU A 25 -7.86 1.18 -17.05
C GLU A 25 -6.42 1.03 -17.55
N LYS A 26 -5.47 1.75 -16.94
CA LYS A 26 -4.05 1.71 -17.31
C LYS A 26 -3.21 0.93 -16.32
N THR A 27 -2.07 0.44 -16.81
CA THR A 27 -1.07 -0.24 -15.99
C THR A 27 -0.17 0.79 -15.33
N TRP A 28 -0.04 0.73 -14.00
CA TRP A 28 0.78 1.64 -13.22
C TRP A 28 1.84 0.90 -12.42
N ASN A 29 3.03 1.50 -12.34
CA ASN A 29 4.09 1.00 -11.45
C ASN A 29 3.94 1.62 -10.06
N ILE A 30 3.35 0.87 -9.12
CA ILE A 30 2.94 1.34 -7.79
C ILE A 30 3.72 0.60 -6.70
N PRO A 31 4.38 1.31 -5.77
CA PRO A 31 5.21 0.70 -4.73
C PRO A 31 4.40 -0.01 -3.63
N TYR A 32 3.14 0.37 -3.45
CA TYR A 32 2.30 -0.11 -2.36
C TYR A 32 1.04 -0.78 -2.92
N LEU A 33 1.08 -2.10 -3.07
CA LEU A 33 -0.03 -2.89 -3.59
C LEU A 33 -0.69 -3.67 -2.47
N GLN A 34 -2.03 -3.71 -2.50
CA GLN A 34 -2.82 -4.47 -1.54
C GLN A 34 -2.71 -5.97 -1.80
N GLY A 35 -2.60 -6.75 -0.73
CA GLY A 35 -2.35 -8.19 -0.77
C GLY A 35 -3.55 -9.08 -1.09
N SER A 36 -4.72 -8.52 -1.45
CA SER A 36 -5.91 -9.31 -1.77
C SER A 36 -5.73 -10.24 -2.98
N PHE A 37 -4.89 -9.86 -3.94
CA PHE A 37 -4.41 -10.71 -5.01
C PHE A 37 -3.05 -10.21 -5.53
N MET A 38 -2.04 -11.06 -5.47
CA MET A 38 -0.69 -10.73 -5.91
C MET A 38 -0.11 -11.86 -6.75
N PHE A 39 0.47 -11.51 -7.90
CA PHE A 39 1.25 -12.43 -8.71
C PHE A 39 2.73 -12.10 -8.56
N LEU A 40 3.50 -12.94 -7.86
CA LEU A 40 4.87 -12.67 -7.47
C LEU A 40 5.86 -13.57 -8.22
N ARG A 41 6.89 -12.98 -8.82
CA ARG A 41 8.00 -13.73 -9.40
C ARG A 41 8.89 -14.29 -8.31
N LYS A 42 9.32 -15.53 -8.46
CA LYS A 42 10.22 -16.21 -7.52
C LYS A 42 11.54 -15.46 -7.31
N GLU A 43 12.08 -14.87 -8.37
CA GLU A 43 13.30 -14.04 -8.34
C GLU A 43 13.11 -12.79 -7.48
N ALA A 44 11.94 -12.15 -7.54
CA ALA A 44 11.62 -10.99 -6.72
C ALA A 44 11.60 -11.37 -5.24
N LEU A 45 11.00 -12.50 -4.88
CA LEU A 45 10.99 -13.01 -3.51
C LEU A 45 12.39 -13.42 -3.03
N ARG A 46 13.21 -14.02 -3.89
CA ARG A 46 14.60 -14.36 -3.56
C ARG A 46 15.44 -13.11 -3.25
N LYS A 47 15.20 -12.01 -3.97
CA LYS A 47 15.94 -10.75 -3.81
C LYS A 47 15.42 -9.91 -2.65
N ALA A 48 14.11 -9.75 -2.53
CA ALA A 48 13.47 -8.90 -1.52
C ALA A 48 13.21 -9.61 -0.19
N GLY A 49 13.26 -10.94 -0.17
CA GLY A 49 12.81 -11.78 0.96
C GLY A 49 11.31 -12.03 0.93
N LEU A 50 10.87 -12.92 1.80
CA LEU A 50 9.46 -13.29 1.99
C LEU A 50 8.72 -12.25 2.84
N PHE A 51 7.48 -12.55 3.21
CA PHE A 51 6.73 -11.76 4.18
C PHE A 51 7.51 -11.62 5.49
N ASP A 52 7.47 -10.44 6.08
CA ASP A 52 8.08 -10.18 7.38
C ASP A 52 7.12 -10.68 8.47
N GLU A 53 7.45 -11.80 9.11
CA GLU A 53 6.61 -12.49 10.08
C GLU A 53 6.28 -11.65 11.33
N ARG A 54 6.97 -10.52 11.52
CA ARG A 54 6.60 -9.55 12.58
C ARG A 54 5.26 -8.90 12.33
N PHE A 55 4.80 -8.90 11.07
CA PHE A 55 3.50 -8.35 10.67
C PHE A 55 2.50 -9.49 10.48
N PHE A 56 1.64 -9.67 11.46
CA PHE A 56 0.59 -10.69 11.39
C PHE A 56 -0.53 -10.29 10.43
N MET A 57 -0.84 -8.99 10.31
CA MET A 57 -1.95 -8.48 9.51
C MET A 57 -1.77 -6.99 9.17
N TYR A 58 -2.24 -6.58 8.02
CA TYR A 58 -2.34 -5.25 7.44
C TYR A 58 -1.09 -4.71 6.74
N PRO A 59 0.08 -4.45 7.39
CA PRO A 59 1.19 -3.84 6.66
C PRO A 59 2.13 -4.85 5.98
N GLU A 60 1.86 -6.16 6.06
CA GLU A 60 2.72 -7.20 5.50
C GLU A 60 2.83 -7.13 3.98
N ASP A 61 1.75 -6.82 3.30
CA ASP A 61 1.66 -6.67 1.85
C ASP A 61 2.35 -5.38 1.38
N ILE A 62 2.12 -4.28 2.07
CA ILE A 62 2.77 -2.99 1.81
C ILE A 62 4.28 -3.09 2.05
N ASP A 63 4.71 -3.76 3.11
CA ASP A 63 6.13 -3.99 3.41
C ASP A 63 6.81 -4.83 2.31
N LEU A 64 6.17 -5.92 1.90
CA LEU A 64 6.70 -6.80 0.86
C LEU A 64 6.78 -6.09 -0.48
N THR A 65 5.70 -5.45 -0.93
CA THR A 65 5.67 -4.77 -2.22
C THR A 65 6.65 -3.61 -2.28
N ARG A 66 6.81 -2.86 -1.19
CA ARG A 66 7.83 -1.82 -1.07
C ARG A 66 9.25 -2.37 -1.22
N ARG A 67 9.59 -3.50 -0.57
CA ARG A 67 10.90 -4.15 -0.71
C ARG A 67 11.15 -4.66 -2.12
N ILE A 68 10.13 -5.22 -2.77
CA ILE A 68 10.20 -5.67 -4.15
C ILE A 68 10.41 -4.47 -5.09
N HIS A 69 9.69 -3.37 -4.88
CA HIS A 69 9.76 -2.17 -5.72
C HIS A 69 11.16 -1.53 -5.79
N ARG A 70 12.02 -1.78 -4.81
CA ARG A 70 13.44 -1.33 -4.84
C ARG A 70 14.24 -1.92 -5.98
N HIS A 71 13.85 -3.09 -6.48
CA HIS A 71 14.64 -3.90 -7.42
C HIS A 71 13.86 -4.30 -8.66
N PHE A 72 12.54 -4.26 -8.62
CA PHE A 72 11.65 -4.73 -9.68
C PHE A 72 10.47 -3.78 -9.83
N LEU A 73 9.79 -3.86 -10.99
CA LEU A 73 8.52 -3.19 -11.16
C LEU A 73 7.43 -3.90 -10.33
N THR A 74 6.58 -3.11 -9.68
CA THR A 74 5.37 -3.59 -8.99
C THR A 74 4.16 -3.01 -9.69
N LEU A 75 3.52 -3.81 -10.52
CA LEU A 75 2.52 -3.32 -11.46
C LEU A 75 1.10 -3.53 -10.93
N TYR A 76 0.30 -2.47 -10.92
CA TYR A 76 -1.14 -2.58 -11.01
C TYR A 76 -1.49 -2.86 -12.47
N TRP A 77 -2.23 -3.95 -12.73
CA TRP A 77 -2.61 -4.36 -14.07
C TRP A 77 -4.13 -4.55 -14.15
N PRO A 78 -4.84 -3.78 -14.99
CA PRO A 78 -6.30 -3.78 -15.05
C PRO A 78 -6.90 -4.93 -15.85
N GLY A 79 -6.08 -5.74 -16.56
CA GLY A 79 -6.55 -6.80 -17.42
C GLY A 79 -7.25 -7.99 -16.73
N ALA A 80 -7.26 -8.01 -15.37
CA ALA A 80 -8.01 -9.00 -14.60
C ALA A 80 -8.62 -8.35 -13.36
N THR A 81 -9.87 -8.70 -13.07
CA THR A 81 -10.58 -8.23 -11.88
C THR A 81 -10.99 -9.41 -11.01
N ILE A 82 -10.78 -9.27 -9.71
CA ILE A 82 -11.25 -10.23 -8.72
C ILE A 82 -12.27 -9.57 -7.78
N VAL A 83 -13.20 -10.35 -7.30
CA VAL A 83 -14.13 -9.92 -6.24
C VAL A 83 -13.58 -10.37 -4.89
N HIS A 84 -13.11 -9.41 -4.09
CA HIS A 84 -12.60 -9.67 -2.74
C HIS A 84 -13.59 -9.20 -1.68
N ARG A 85 -14.11 -10.13 -0.88
CA ARG A 85 -15.03 -9.80 0.22
C ARG A 85 -14.24 -9.26 1.42
N HIS A 86 -14.23 -7.96 1.55
CA HIS A 86 -13.51 -7.31 2.66
C HIS A 86 -14.28 -7.42 3.98
N GLU A 87 -13.76 -8.16 4.95
CA GLU A 87 -14.43 -8.39 6.24
C GLU A 87 -14.23 -7.28 7.27
N ALA A 88 -13.25 -6.40 7.07
CA ALA A 88 -12.92 -5.27 7.96
C ALA A 88 -12.81 -5.68 9.45
N ALA A 89 -12.11 -6.77 9.74
CA ALA A 89 -12.06 -7.42 11.06
C ALA A 89 -11.61 -6.49 12.20
N SER A 90 -10.73 -5.52 11.93
CA SER A 90 -10.26 -4.53 12.91
C SER A 90 -11.36 -3.62 13.44
N TYR A 91 -12.46 -3.46 12.70
CA TYR A 91 -13.63 -2.70 13.16
C TYR A 91 -14.60 -3.51 13.99
N LYS A 92 -14.47 -4.85 13.96
CA LYS A 92 -15.38 -5.77 14.63
C LYS A 92 -14.83 -6.30 15.97
N SER A 93 -13.52 -6.19 16.21
CA SER A 93 -12.85 -6.75 17.38
C SER A 93 -11.77 -5.83 17.93
N LEU A 94 -11.81 -5.53 19.24
CA LEU A 94 -10.77 -4.77 19.93
C LEU A 94 -9.41 -5.46 19.86
N ARG A 95 -9.38 -6.79 19.92
CA ARG A 95 -8.13 -7.55 19.76
C ARG A 95 -7.51 -7.31 18.38
N MET A 96 -8.30 -7.32 17.31
CA MET A 96 -7.84 -7.07 15.97
C MET A 96 -7.39 -5.62 15.77
N LEU A 97 -8.06 -4.68 16.43
CA LEU A 97 -7.65 -3.28 16.46
C LEU A 97 -6.27 -3.11 17.13
N TRP A 98 -6.02 -3.77 18.26
CA TRP A 98 -4.73 -3.75 18.93
C TRP A 98 -3.61 -4.36 18.07
N ILE A 99 -3.87 -5.49 17.41
CA ILE A 99 -2.93 -6.10 16.48
C ILE A 99 -2.60 -5.11 15.33
N HIS A 100 -3.62 -4.46 14.78
CA HIS A 100 -3.42 -3.43 13.75
C HIS A 100 -2.53 -2.28 14.24
N ILE A 101 -2.81 -1.71 15.41
CA ILE A 101 -2.02 -0.64 15.99
C ILE A 101 -0.57 -1.07 16.21
N LEU A 102 -0.34 -2.23 16.82
CA LEU A 102 1.01 -2.75 17.06
C LEU A 102 1.78 -2.97 15.76
N ASN A 103 1.14 -3.52 14.74
CA ASN A 103 1.78 -3.73 13.44
C ASN A 103 2.08 -2.41 12.73
N MET A 104 1.23 -1.39 12.85
CA MET A 104 1.50 -0.06 12.32
C MET A 104 2.69 0.60 13.04
N VAL A 105 2.78 0.47 14.37
CA VAL A 105 3.95 0.94 15.14
C VAL A 105 5.22 0.24 14.66
N ARG A 106 5.20 -1.08 14.48
CA ARG A 106 6.34 -1.85 13.94
C ARG A 106 6.72 -1.40 12.53
N TYR A 107 5.73 -1.15 11.69
CA TYR A 107 5.94 -0.67 10.33
C TYR A 107 6.63 0.70 10.32
N PHE A 108 6.13 1.66 11.10
CA PHE A 108 6.75 2.99 11.18
C PHE A 108 8.12 2.97 11.87
N ASN A 109 8.36 2.07 12.83
CA ASN A 109 9.69 1.88 13.41
C ASN A 109 10.69 1.31 12.39
N LYS A 110 10.22 0.52 11.43
CA LYS A 110 11.05 -0.04 10.35
C LYS A 110 11.34 0.97 9.24
N TRP A 111 10.35 1.79 8.87
CA TRP A 111 10.40 2.62 7.67
C TRP A 111 10.48 4.12 7.93
N GLY A 112 10.20 4.56 9.14
CA GLY A 112 10.16 5.96 9.55
C GLY A 112 8.75 6.45 9.84
N TRP A 113 8.64 7.30 10.85
CA TRP A 113 7.37 7.89 11.29
C TRP A 113 6.98 9.12 10.48
N VAL A 114 7.92 10.05 10.34
CA VAL A 114 7.67 11.35 9.69
C VAL A 114 8.52 11.47 8.42
N HIS A 115 9.82 11.23 8.55
CA HIS A 115 10.75 11.32 7.44
C HIS A 115 11.01 9.95 6.82
N ASP A 116 10.60 9.80 5.56
CA ASP A 116 10.77 8.59 4.76
C ASP A 116 11.07 9.01 3.31
N SER A 117 12.33 9.31 3.06
CA SER A 117 12.81 9.79 1.76
C SER A 117 12.55 8.81 0.61
N GLU A 118 12.49 7.52 0.90
CA GLU A 118 12.17 6.51 -0.10
C GLU A 118 10.68 6.58 -0.49
N ARG A 119 9.79 6.68 0.50
CA ARG A 119 8.36 6.91 0.26
C ARG A 119 8.11 8.17 -0.55
N ASP A 120 8.79 9.26 -0.18
CA ASP A 120 8.61 10.55 -0.83
C ASP A 120 9.09 10.48 -2.29
N ARG A 121 10.21 9.80 -2.56
CA ARG A 121 10.71 9.54 -3.91
C ARG A 121 9.75 8.69 -4.74
N PHE A 122 9.20 7.62 -4.15
CA PHE A 122 8.26 6.75 -4.84
C PHE A 122 6.95 7.49 -5.18
N ASN A 123 6.43 8.27 -4.25
CA ASN A 123 5.22 9.06 -4.47
C ASN A 123 5.44 10.12 -5.56
N ALA A 124 6.58 10.81 -5.55
CA ALA A 124 6.93 11.78 -6.60
C ALA A 124 7.04 11.13 -7.99
N ALA A 125 7.53 9.88 -8.07
CA ALA A 125 7.61 9.15 -9.32
C ALA A 125 6.21 8.82 -9.90
N ILE A 126 5.25 8.45 -9.04
CA ILE A 126 3.87 8.19 -9.44
C ILE A 126 3.20 9.48 -9.95
N GLU A 127 3.34 10.59 -9.20
CA GLU A 127 2.77 11.88 -9.60
C GLU A 127 3.33 12.37 -10.94
N LYS A 128 4.64 12.21 -11.14
CA LYS A 128 5.26 12.54 -12.43
C LYS A 128 4.72 11.67 -13.58
N ALA A 129 4.53 10.37 -13.34
CA ALA A 129 3.97 9.46 -14.36
C ALA A 129 2.53 9.85 -14.72
N SER A 130 1.71 10.20 -13.72
CA SER A 130 0.34 10.68 -13.93
C SER A 130 0.28 11.96 -14.75
N SER A 131 1.13 12.95 -14.45
CA SER A 131 1.13 14.24 -15.18
C SER A 131 1.57 14.14 -16.64
N ILE A 132 2.40 13.15 -16.99
CA ILE A 132 2.80 12.89 -18.38
C ILE A 132 1.65 12.26 -19.17
N ASP A 133 0.82 11.47 -18.52
CA ASP A 133 -0.30 10.78 -19.14
C ASP A 133 -1.49 11.71 -19.47
N GLU A 134 -1.62 12.83 -18.76
CA GLU A 134 -2.66 13.85 -18.98
C GLU A 134 -2.29 14.86 -20.07
N SER A 135 -1.08 14.85 -20.59
CA SER A 135 -0.57 15.78 -21.60
C SER A 135 -0.62 15.19 -23.01
#